data_36492a6d3dbbd13846e2d9305df92093
#
_entry.id   36492a6d3dbbd13846e2d9305df92093
#
_cell.length_a   1.000
_cell.length_b   1.000
_cell.length_c   1.000
_cell.angle_alpha   90.00
_cell.angle_beta   90.00
_cell.angle_gamma   90.00
#
_symmetry.space_group_name_H-M   'P 1'
#
loop_
_entity.id
_entity.type
_entity.pdbx_description
1 polymer ?
#
loop_
_entity_poly.entity_id
_entity_poly.type
_entity_poly.pdbx_seq_one_letter_code
_entity_poly.pdbx_strand_id
1 'polypeptide(L)'
;MPSSAVAAGVAPRERSHTVRAFFFVTAPADPGLLSRLIEPVAKLGAVPSRVHASRESGDGSELSVELRLAGVAPRTAELVEFALRAVVGVRQVMALIEVEA
;
A
#
# COMPACT_ATOMS: atom_id res chain seq x y z
N MET A 1 26.15 14.65 20.06
CA MET A 1 25.87 14.46 19.78
C MET A 1 25.48 13.98 19.51
N PRO A 2 25.49 14.07 19.35
CA PRO A 2 25.12 13.62 18.89
C PRO A 2 24.64 13.04 18.69
N SER A 3 24.58 13.10 18.63
CA SER A 3 24.16 12.65 18.36
C SER A 3 23.72 12.09 18.21
N SER A 4 23.83 12.28 18.13
CA SER A 4 23.44 11.77 17.80
C SER A 4 23.07 11.00 17.82
N ALA A 5 23.34 11.26 17.92
CA ALA A 5 23.07 10.54 17.75
C ALA A 5 22.58 9.89 18.03
N VAL A 6 22.49 9.99 18.15
CA VAL A 6 22.04 9.52 18.20
C VAL A 6 21.45 9.08 18.28
N ALA A 7 21.45 9.41 18.36
CA ALA A 7 21.00 9.06 18.20
C ALA A 7 20.74 8.42 18.16
N ALA A 8 20.73 8.69 18.12
CA ALA A 8 20.61 8.04 17.84
C ALA A 8 20.56 7.01 17.97
N GLY A 9 20.41 6.84 18.11
CA GLY A 9 20.78 5.67 18.16
C GLY A 9 19.78 4.69 18.26
N VAL A 10 19.11 4.57 18.70
CA VAL A 10 18.31 3.77 18.84
C VAL A 10 17.50 3.45 17.95
N ALA A 11 16.95 4.02 17.85
CA ALA A 11 16.12 3.88 16.79
C ALA A 11 16.74 3.46 15.49
N PRO A 12 18.01 3.42 15.32
CA PRO A 12 18.57 2.93 14.07
C PRO A 12 18.07 1.57 13.65
N ARG A 13 17.89 0.70 14.61
CA ARG A 13 17.44 -0.63 14.27
C ARG A 13 16.08 -0.64 13.69
N GLU A 14 15.19 0.16 14.23
CA GLU A 14 13.84 0.22 13.73
C GLU A 14 13.79 0.79 12.35
N ARG A 15 14.66 1.76 12.10
CA ARG A 15 14.72 2.36 10.78
C ARG A 15 15.31 1.43 9.76
N SER A 16 16.05 0.42 10.20
CA SER A 16 16.75 -0.43 9.26
C SER A 16 15.88 -1.52 8.69
N HIS A 17 14.71 -1.75 9.23
CA HIS A 17 13.89 -2.77 8.62
C HIS A 17 12.80 -2.14 7.78
N THR A 18 12.52 -2.82 6.67
CA THR A 18 11.48 -2.42 5.76
C THR A 18 10.52 -3.58 5.60
N VAL A 19 9.41 -3.31 4.96
CA VAL A 19 8.38 -4.33 4.75
C VAL A 19 8.01 -4.41 3.30
N ARG A 20 7.48 -5.57 2.92
CA ARG A 20 6.71 -5.74 1.71
C ARG A 20 5.25 -5.71 2.09
N ALA A 21 4.45 -5.09 1.26
CA ALA A 21 3.02 -5.03 1.49
C ALA A 21 2.30 -5.50 0.24
N PHE A 22 1.24 -6.23 0.43
CA PHE A 22 0.48 -6.85 -0.61
C PHE A 22 -0.97 -6.51 -0.33
N PHE A 23 -1.58 -5.73 -1.21
CA PHE A 23 -2.98 -5.33 -1.03
C PHE A 23 -3.81 -5.89 -2.16
N PHE A 24 -4.96 -6.44 -1.81
CA PHE A 24 -5.89 -6.96 -2.78
C PHE A 24 -7.21 -6.24 -2.57
N VAL A 25 -7.61 -5.46 -3.57
CA VAL A 25 -8.75 -4.56 -3.45
C VAL A 25 -9.84 -5.02 -4.40
N THR A 26 -11.08 -5.06 -3.93
CA THR A 26 -12.23 -5.32 -4.79
C THR A 26 -13.19 -4.16 -4.73
N ALA A 27 -13.77 -3.83 -5.87
CA ALA A 27 -14.63 -2.66 -6.01
C ALA A 27 -15.44 -2.78 -7.29
N PRO A 28 -16.49 -1.97 -7.45
CA PRO A 28 -17.19 -1.91 -8.73
C PRO A 28 -16.26 -1.42 -9.83
N ALA A 29 -16.46 -1.92 -11.05
CA ALA A 29 -15.65 -1.53 -12.19
C ALA A 29 -16.09 -0.15 -12.68
N ASP A 30 -15.58 0.88 -12.02
CA ASP A 30 -15.93 2.28 -12.26
C ASP A 30 -14.71 2.95 -12.90
N PRO A 31 -14.89 3.74 -13.99
CA PRO A 31 -13.75 4.30 -14.71
C PRO A 31 -12.76 5.09 -13.86
N GLY A 32 -13.21 5.77 -12.82
CA GLY A 32 -12.33 6.58 -11.99
C GLY A 32 -11.65 5.84 -10.86
N LEU A 33 -12.01 4.57 -10.65
CA LEU A 33 -11.59 3.90 -9.43
C LEU A 33 -10.10 3.65 -9.35
N LEU A 34 -9.51 3.18 -10.44
CA LEU A 34 -8.09 2.84 -10.42
C LEU A 34 -7.24 4.07 -10.10
N SER A 35 -7.56 5.21 -10.67
CA SER A 35 -6.86 6.45 -10.35
C SER A 35 -7.00 6.81 -8.88
N ARG A 36 -8.19 6.62 -8.32
CA ARG A 36 -8.41 6.94 -6.91
C ARG A 36 -7.64 6.02 -5.96
N LEU A 37 -7.36 4.80 -6.41
CA LEU A 37 -6.54 3.88 -5.62
C LEU A 37 -5.06 4.25 -5.66
N ILE A 38 -4.58 4.69 -6.82
CA ILE A 38 -3.17 4.99 -7.00
C ILE A 38 -2.78 6.31 -6.35
N GLU A 39 -3.68 7.28 -6.36
CA GLU A 39 -3.36 8.62 -5.88
C GLU A 39 -2.83 8.65 -4.44
N PRO A 40 -3.50 8.00 -3.47
CA PRO A 40 -2.99 8.03 -2.10
C PRO A 40 -1.63 7.36 -1.96
N VAL A 41 -1.35 6.34 -2.77
CA VAL A 41 -0.04 5.69 -2.74
C VAL A 41 1.04 6.69 -3.15
N ALA A 42 0.79 7.41 -4.24
CA ALA A 42 1.72 8.41 -4.73
C ALA A 42 1.90 9.55 -3.72
N LYS A 43 0.81 9.99 -3.10
CA LYS A 43 0.87 11.07 -2.12
C LYS A 43 1.69 10.69 -0.90
N LEU A 44 1.71 9.42 -0.54
CA LEU A 44 2.51 8.92 0.57
C LEU A 44 3.96 8.66 0.16
N GLY A 45 4.31 8.99 -1.07
CA GLY A 45 5.68 8.87 -1.54
C GLY A 45 6.09 7.46 -1.90
N ALA A 46 5.14 6.56 -2.06
CA ALA A 46 5.46 5.18 -2.39
C ALA A 46 5.31 4.93 -3.88
N VAL A 47 6.20 4.09 -4.41
CA VAL A 47 6.12 3.66 -5.80
C VAL A 47 5.79 2.17 -5.76
N PRO A 48 4.67 1.75 -6.32
CA PRO A 48 4.33 0.33 -6.30
C PRO A 48 5.36 -0.49 -7.05
N SER A 49 5.68 -1.65 -6.51
CA SER A 49 6.51 -2.60 -7.24
C SER A 49 5.68 -3.37 -8.26
N ARG A 50 4.36 -3.42 -8.08
CA ARG A 50 3.47 -4.08 -9.01
C ARG A 50 2.06 -3.55 -8.83
N VAL A 51 1.38 -3.31 -9.94
CA VAL A 51 -0.06 -3.03 -9.94
C VAL A 51 -0.67 -3.90 -11.03
N HIS A 52 -1.69 -4.64 -10.68
CA HIS A 52 -2.38 -5.50 -11.62
C HIS A 52 -3.88 -5.35 -11.39
N ALA A 53 -4.59 -4.91 -12.41
CA ALA A 53 -6.02 -4.69 -12.32
C ALA A 53 -6.72 -5.62 -13.31
N SER A 54 -7.83 -6.19 -12.89
CA SER A 54 -8.57 -7.13 -13.70
C SER A 54 -10.06 -6.93 -13.47
N ARG A 55 -10.84 -6.95 -14.55
CA ARG A 55 -12.29 -6.94 -14.44
C ARG A 55 -12.74 -8.36 -14.22
N GLU A 56 -13.45 -8.54 -13.12
CA GLU A 56 -13.87 -9.87 -12.69
C GLU A 56 -15.38 -10.00 -12.79
N SER A 57 -15.86 -11.17 -12.46
CA SER A 57 -17.22 -11.62 -12.52
C SER A 57 -17.67 -11.81 -13.97
N GLY A 58 -18.77 -12.50 -14.17
CA GLY A 58 -19.20 -12.87 -15.51
C GLY A 58 -19.57 -11.69 -16.40
N ASP A 59 -20.00 -10.58 -15.80
CA ASP A 59 -20.43 -9.40 -16.56
C ASP A 59 -19.41 -8.27 -16.55
N GLY A 60 -18.26 -8.49 -15.92
CA GLY A 60 -17.22 -7.47 -15.86
C GLY A 60 -17.57 -6.30 -14.96
N SER A 61 -18.48 -6.48 -14.02
CA SER A 61 -18.94 -5.39 -13.17
C SER A 61 -18.06 -5.17 -11.96
N GLU A 62 -17.10 -6.05 -11.71
CA GLU A 62 -16.24 -5.95 -10.55
C GLU A 62 -14.79 -5.77 -10.98
N LEU A 63 -14.07 -4.93 -10.27
CA LEU A 63 -12.65 -4.70 -10.48
C LEU A 63 -11.88 -5.28 -9.30
N SER A 64 -10.86 -6.07 -9.61
CA SER A 64 -9.92 -6.56 -8.62
C SER A 64 -8.57 -5.93 -8.90
N VAL A 65 -7.96 -5.35 -7.87
CA VAL A 65 -6.67 -4.68 -8.04
C VAL A 65 -5.69 -5.26 -7.04
N GLU A 66 -4.59 -5.76 -7.55
CA GLU A 66 -3.46 -6.18 -6.75
C GLU A 66 -2.44 -5.07 -6.75
N LEU A 67 -2.01 -4.65 -5.58
CA LEU A 67 -1.04 -3.57 -5.44
C LEU A 67 0.03 -4.00 -4.46
N ARG A 68 1.28 -3.96 -4.88
CA ARG A 68 2.40 -4.40 -4.05
C ARG A 68 3.38 -3.27 -3.82
N LEU A 69 3.90 -3.21 -2.60
CA LEU A 69 4.98 -2.30 -2.23
C LEU A 69 6.14 -3.15 -1.74
N ALA A 70 7.36 -2.67 -1.96
CA ALA A 70 8.55 -3.35 -1.47
C ALA A 70 9.50 -2.30 -0.95
N GLY A 71 10.23 -2.63 0.11
CA GLY A 71 11.25 -1.75 0.64
C GLY A 71 10.71 -0.48 1.26
N VAL A 72 9.50 -0.54 1.83
CA VAL A 72 8.90 0.66 2.43
C VAL A 72 8.93 0.55 3.95
N ALA A 73 8.85 1.69 4.61
CA ALA A 73 8.76 1.70 6.06
C ALA A 73 7.42 1.08 6.49
N PRO A 74 7.40 0.39 7.65
CA PRO A 74 6.16 -0.19 8.14
C PRO A 74 5.04 0.83 8.24
N ARG A 75 5.36 2.03 8.68
CA ARG A 75 4.37 3.09 8.79
C ARG A 75 3.76 3.46 7.46
N THR A 76 4.58 3.50 6.40
CA THR A 76 4.09 3.79 5.07
C THR A 76 3.07 2.74 4.63
N ALA A 77 3.38 1.46 4.85
CA ALA A 77 2.48 0.38 4.48
C ALA A 77 1.14 0.51 5.21
N GLU A 78 1.19 0.84 6.51
CA GLU A 78 -0.04 1.01 7.29
C GLU A 78 -0.88 2.17 6.76
N LEU A 79 -0.24 3.26 6.43
CA LEU A 79 -0.95 4.44 5.93
C LEU A 79 -1.56 4.16 4.56
N VAL A 80 -0.86 3.40 3.72
CA VAL A 80 -1.42 3.01 2.42
C VAL A 80 -2.65 2.14 2.62
N GLU A 81 -2.57 1.15 3.51
CA GLU A 81 -3.73 0.31 3.78
C GLU A 81 -4.93 1.14 4.23
N PHE A 82 -4.70 2.04 5.16
CA PHE A 82 -5.75 2.92 5.67
C PHE A 82 -6.36 3.74 4.54
N ALA A 83 -5.51 4.31 3.70
CA ALA A 83 -5.97 5.15 2.60
C ALA A 83 -6.77 4.36 1.57
N LEU A 84 -6.34 3.13 1.26
CA LEU A 84 -7.06 2.30 0.31
C LEU A 84 -8.46 1.96 0.83
N ARG A 85 -8.56 1.66 2.13
CA ARG A 85 -9.86 1.35 2.72
C ARG A 85 -10.79 2.54 2.72
N ALA A 86 -10.26 3.74 2.64
CA ALA A 86 -11.05 4.97 2.66
C ALA A 86 -11.51 5.43 1.27
N VAL A 87 -11.04 4.78 0.20
CA VAL A 87 -11.43 5.18 -1.15
C VAL A 87 -12.90 4.85 -1.38
N VAL A 88 -13.64 5.84 -1.85
CA VAL A 88 -15.07 5.66 -2.11
C VAL A 88 -15.26 4.60 -3.19
N GLY A 89 -16.12 3.65 -2.92
CA GLY A 89 -16.43 2.57 -3.86
C GLY A 89 -15.72 1.28 -3.52
N VAL A 90 -14.65 1.31 -2.74
CA VAL A 90 -13.94 0.10 -2.36
C VAL A 90 -14.83 -0.75 -1.45
N ARG A 91 -14.97 -2.02 -1.81
CA ARG A 91 -15.77 -2.95 -1.03
C ARG A 91 -14.94 -3.69 -0.01
N GLN A 92 -13.71 -4.06 -0.38
CA GLN A 92 -12.88 -4.87 0.49
C GLN A 92 -11.41 -4.62 0.18
N VAL A 93 -10.60 -4.59 1.21
CA VAL A 93 -9.14 -4.57 1.10
C VAL A 93 -8.61 -5.70 1.96
N MET A 94 -7.89 -6.62 1.33
CA MET A 94 -7.13 -7.63 2.05
C MET A 94 -5.68 -7.18 2.03
N ALA A 95 -5.03 -7.23 3.18
CA ALA A 95 -3.64 -6.76 3.30
C ALA A 95 -2.77 -7.82 3.93
N LEU A 96 -1.58 -7.98 3.38
CA LEU A 96 -0.55 -8.83 3.96
C LEU A 96 0.73 -8.01 4.00
N ILE A 97 1.26 -7.79 5.19
CA ILE A 97 2.45 -6.97 5.37
C ILE A 97 3.49 -7.85 6.06
N GLU A 98 4.66 -7.96 5.42
CA GLU A 98 5.72 -8.86 5.89
C GLU A 98 7.01 -8.09 6.04
N VAL A 99 7.73 -8.38 7.12
CA VAL A 99 9.05 -7.80 7.33
C VAL A 99 10.02 -8.40 6.32
N GLU A 100 10.80 -7.55 5.69
CA GLU A 100 11.84 -8.01 4.75
C GLU A 100 13.08 -8.42 5.52
N ALA A 101 13.67 -9.51 5.07
CA ALA A 101 14.86 -10.04 5.73
C ALA A 101 16.11 -9.21 5.41
#